data_eb957bec66cafbc8aeed17e022cc7254
#
_entry.id   eb957bec66cafbc8aeed17e022cc7254
#
_cell.length_a   1.000
_cell.length_b   1.000
_cell.length_c   1.000
_cell.angle_alpha   90.00
_cell.angle_beta   90.00
_cell.angle_gamma   90.00
#
_symmetry.space_group_name_H-M   'P 1'
#
loop_
_entity.id
_entity.type
_entity.pdbx_description
1 polymer ?
#
loop_
_entity_poly.entity_id
_entity_poly.type
_entity_poly.pdbx_seq_one_letter_code
_entity_poly.pdbx_strand_id
1 'polypeptide(L)'
;LNVDVILPLLNSLAERYQENLSHEFRSVAVINQLEVPYDVYRYSKDGINYYFISCGELTREKLYGYSDDCRRYELYCYLTLDFIEKCGLKYDVVHCHDWLTGLVPYFMKYVFMKRSNYFMFTKTVFTIHNIHYQGICDVSDLAIISQFDSIPNEVMLFEKVNFMKTAIVISDEVTTVSKTYCNEICYPYFAEGLDRFIVARKDHLHGILNGVNYNYNNPA
;
A
#
# COMPACT_ATOMS: atom_id res chain seq x y z
N LEU A 1 -19.61 -5.98 7.84
CA LEU A 1 -18.53 -5.46 6.99
C LEU A 1 -17.84 -6.64 6.32
N ASN A 2 -17.78 -6.64 5.00
CA ASN A 2 -17.00 -7.64 4.25
C ASN A 2 -15.58 -7.07 4.10
N VAL A 3 -14.57 -7.85 4.50
CA VAL A 3 -13.16 -7.44 4.46
C VAL A 3 -12.35 -8.51 3.79
N ASP A 4 -11.58 -8.10 2.80
CA ASP A 4 -10.51 -8.89 2.22
C ASP A 4 -9.17 -8.22 2.56
N VAL A 5 -8.11 -9.00 2.73
CA VAL A 5 -6.76 -8.53 3.04
C VAL A 5 -5.84 -8.94 1.90
N ILE A 6 -5.11 -7.98 1.35
CA ILE A 6 -4.13 -8.25 0.28
C ILE A 6 -2.73 -8.01 0.82
N LEU A 7 -1.84 -8.96 0.65
CA LEU A 7 -0.49 -8.98 1.23
C LEU A 7 0.54 -9.44 0.18
N PRO A 8 1.82 -9.06 0.30
CA PRO A 8 2.87 -9.73 -0.45
C PRO A 8 3.09 -11.13 0.12
N LEU A 9 3.33 -12.13 -0.73
CA LEU A 9 3.68 -13.47 -0.29
C LEU A 9 5.15 -13.53 0.10
N LEU A 10 5.43 -13.76 1.38
CA LEU A 10 6.78 -14.02 1.88
C LEU A 10 7.08 -15.53 1.88
N ASN A 11 8.37 -15.91 1.72
CA ASN A 11 8.77 -17.33 1.75
C ASN A 11 8.31 -18.03 3.02
N SER A 12 8.52 -17.39 4.18
CA SER A 12 8.11 -17.93 5.48
C SER A 12 6.60 -18.17 5.60
N LEU A 13 5.78 -17.34 4.94
CA LEU A 13 4.33 -17.52 4.90
C LEU A 13 3.96 -18.64 3.92
N ALA A 14 4.61 -18.70 2.76
CA ALA A 14 4.40 -19.76 1.78
C ALA A 14 4.69 -21.15 2.39
N GLU A 15 5.80 -21.30 3.09
CA GLU A 15 6.18 -22.54 3.78
C GLU A 15 5.20 -22.91 4.92
N ARG A 16 4.88 -21.92 5.78
CA ARG A 16 4.03 -22.15 6.95
C ARG A 16 2.59 -22.52 6.62
N TYR A 17 2.04 -21.98 5.53
CA TYR A 17 0.65 -22.13 5.14
C TYR A 17 0.47 -22.91 3.85
N GLN A 18 1.48 -23.63 3.37
CA GLN A 18 1.50 -24.33 2.09
C GLN A 18 0.24 -25.17 1.84
N GLU A 19 -0.21 -25.93 2.84
CA GLU A 19 -1.39 -26.80 2.73
C GLU A 19 -2.73 -26.03 2.71
N ASN A 20 -2.72 -24.77 3.15
CA ASN A 20 -3.91 -23.94 3.27
C ASN A 20 -4.04 -22.87 2.16
N LEU A 21 -2.96 -22.66 1.41
CA LEU A 21 -2.95 -21.71 0.30
C LEU A 21 -3.53 -22.36 -0.95
N SER A 22 -4.59 -21.79 -1.50
CA SER A 22 -5.10 -22.14 -2.82
C SER A 22 -4.58 -21.16 -3.87
N HIS A 23 -4.11 -21.69 -5.01
CA HIS A 23 -3.79 -20.82 -6.14
C HIS A 23 -5.10 -20.27 -6.71
N GLU A 24 -5.24 -18.94 -6.69
CA GLU A 24 -6.48 -18.26 -7.08
C GLU A 24 -6.40 -17.66 -8.48
N PHE A 25 -5.25 -17.08 -8.83
CA PHE A 25 -5.14 -16.28 -10.04
C PHE A 25 -3.68 -16.24 -10.55
N ARG A 26 -3.52 -16.25 -11.88
CA ARG A 26 -2.24 -16.00 -12.54
C ARG A 26 -2.44 -15.01 -13.67
N SER A 27 -1.55 -14.02 -13.77
CA SER A 27 -1.60 -13.02 -14.82
C SER A 27 -0.22 -12.44 -15.12
N VAL A 28 -0.18 -11.63 -16.15
CA VAL A 28 0.95 -10.76 -16.48
C VAL A 28 0.44 -9.33 -16.47
N ALA A 29 0.99 -8.51 -15.59
CA ALA A 29 0.74 -7.08 -15.62
C ALA A 29 1.64 -6.46 -16.70
N VAL A 30 1.04 -5.70 -17.62
CA VAL A 30 1.76 -4.97 -18.65
C VAL A 30 1.79 -3.49 -18.28
N ILE A 31 2.99 -2.98 -18.03
CA ILE A 31 3.22 -1.62 -17.55
C ILE A 31 4.17 -0.95 -18.53
N ASN A 32 3.62 -0.20 -19.50
CA ASN A 32 4.36 0.27 -20.67
C ASN A 32 4.99 -0.92 -21.42
N GLN A 33 6.31 -1.05 -21.40
CA GLN A 33 7.03 -2.17 -22.03
C GLN A 33 7.47 -3.25 -21.02
N LEU A 34 7.16 -3.07 -19.73
CA LEU A 34 7.50 -4.02 -18.69
C LEU A 34 6.38 -5.06 -18.55
N GLU A 35 6.73 -6.33 -18.70
CA GLU A 35 5.84 -7.46 -18.41
C GLU A 35 6.24 -8.06 -17.05
N VAL A 36 5.29 -8.08 -16.12
CA VAL A 36 5.48 -8.62 -14.78
C VAL A 36 4.52 -9.78 -14.56
N PRO A 37 4.98 -11.03 -14.70
CA PRO A 37 4.17 -12.19 -14.34
C PRO A 37 4.01 -12.27 -12.82
N TYR A 38 2.79 -12.58 -12.37
CA TYR A 38 2.50 -12.75 -10.95
C TYR A 38 1.42 -13.80 -10.73
N ASP A 39 1.46 -14.38 -9.55
CA ASP A 39 0.45 -15.30 -9.02
C ASP A 39 -0.22 -14.70 -7.80
N VAL A 40 -1.47 -15.07 -7.56
CA VAL A 40 -2.18 -14.75 -6.32
C VAL A 40 -2.66 -16.04 -5.68
N TYR A 41 -2.35 -16.18 -4.40
CA TYR A 41 -2.81 -17.27 -3.57
C TYR A 41 -3.83 -16.76 -2.57
N ARG A 42 -4.82 -17.60 -2.23
CA ARG A 42 -5.85 -17.28 -1.24
C ARG A 42 -5.76 -18.20 -0.04
N TYR A 43 -5.98 -17.61 1.13
CA TYR A 43 -6.28 -18.27 2.38
C TYR A 43 -7.54 -17.63 2.98
N SER A 44 -8.49 -18.44 3.46
CA SER A 44 -9.72 -17.90 4.07
C SER A 44 -9.82 -18.39 5.51
N LYS A 45 -10.07 -17.44 6.43
CA LYS A 45 -10.23 -17.73 7.84
C LYS A 45 -11.19 -16.72 8.48
N ASP A 46 -12.10 -17.20 9.33
CA ASP A 46 -13.03 -16.39 10.11
C ASP A 46 -13.87 -15.41 9.24
N GLY A 47 -14.20 -15.81 8.00
CA GLY A 47 -14.95 -14.99 7.06
C GLY A 47 -14.14 -13.91 6.33
N ILE A 48 -12.83 -13.89 6.51
CA ILE A 48 -11.90 -12.98 5.84
C ILE A 48 -11.12 -13.75 4.79
N ASN A 49 -11.01 -13.21 3.57
CA ASN A 49 -10.10 -13.72 2.55
C ASN A 49 -8.77 -12.96 2.63
N TYR A 50 -7.69 -13.71 2.65
CA TYR A 50 -6.33 -13.21 2.56
C TYR A 50 -5.78 -13.57 1.20
N TYR A 51 -5.50 -12.57 0.37
CA TYR A 51 -4.87 -12.72 -0.93
C TYR A 51 -3.39 -12.39 -0.84
N PHE A 52 -2.54 -13.27 -1.34
CA PHE A 52 -1.09 -13.13 -1.30
C PHE A 52 -0.56 -12.97 -2.72
N ILE A 53 -0.04 -11.80 -3.04
CA ILE A 53 0.58 -11.51 -4.34
C ILE A 53 2.02 -12.03 -4.32
N SER A 54 2.32 -12.87 -5.30
CA SER A 54 3.64 -13.48 -5.52
C SER A 54 4.19 -13.10 -6.88
N CYS A 55 5.36 -12.51 -6.91
CA CYS A 55 6.20 -12.41 -8.10
C CYS A 55 7.66 -12.48 -7.67
N GLY A 56 8.58 -12.69 -8.63
CA GLY A 56 9.99 -12.93 -8.32
C GLY A 56 10.65 -11.86 -7.47
N GLU A 57 10.21 -10.60 -7.57
CA GLU A 57 10.76 -9.50 -6.80
C GLU A 57 10.14 -9.40 -5.39
N LEU A 58 8.89 -9.82 -5.20
CA LEU A 58 8.15 -9.70 -3.92
C LEU A 58 8.40 -10.86 -2.96
N THR A 59 8.50 -12.08 -3.49
CA THR A 59 8.57 -13.31 -2.67
C THR A 59 9.97 -13.47 -2.08
N ARG A 60 10.16 -13.00 -0.86
CA ARG A 60 11.43 -13.00 -0.12
C ARG A 60 11.22 -13.33 1.36
N GLU A 61 12.34 -13.52 2.10
CA GLU A 61 12.30 -13.87 3.52
C GLU A 61 11.75 -12.76 4.41
N LYS A 62 12.20 -11.52 4.17
CA LYS A 62 11.81 -10.37 4.99
C LYS A 62 10.80 -9.50 4.26
N LEU A 63 9.92 -8.89 5.04
CA LEU A 63 8.96 -7.92 4.51
C LEU A 63 9.67 -6.73 3.85
N TYR A 64 10.67 -6.15 4.51
CA TYR A 64 11.50 -5.04 4.00
C TYR A 64 12.92 -5.10 4.59
N GLY A 65 13.79 -4.18 4.16
CA GLY A 65 15.20 -4.11 4.56
C GLY A 65 16.16 -4.54 3.45
N TYR A 66 15.69 -4.50 2.20
CA TYR A 66 16.50 -4.72 1.00
C TYR A 66 16.74 -3.39 0.27
N SER A 67 17.83 -3.31 -0.49
CA SER A 67 18.20 -2.11 -1.24
C SER A 67 17.19 -1.75 -2.35
N ASP A 68 16.42 -2.73 -2.84
CA ASP A 68 15.42 -2.59 -3.89
C ASP A 68 13.97 -2.54 -3.37
N ASP A 69 13.77 -2.27 -2.09
CA ASP A 69 12.44 -2.26 -1.48
C ASP A 69 11.47 -1.27 -2.16
N CYS A 70 11.93 -0.11 -2.59
CA CYS A 70 11.08 0.84 -3.30
C CYS A 70 10.53 0.24 -4.59
N ARG A 71 11.37 -0.39 -5.41
CA ARG A 71 10.95 -1.09 -6.62
C ARG A 71 9.96 -2.22 -6.33
N ARG A 72 10.26 -3.02 -5.31
CA ARG A 72 9.38 -4.12 -4.88
C ARG A 72 8.00 -3.63 -4.49
N TYR A 73 7.92 -2.58 -3.68
CA TYR A 73 6.64 -2.05 -3.19
C TYR A 73 5.93 -1.15 -4.20
N GLU A 74 6.64 -0.54 -5.13
CA GLU A 74 6.03 0.04 -6.32
C GLU A 74 5.28 -1.01 -7.11
N LEU A 75 5.94 -2.14 -7.45
CA LEU A 75 5.32 -3.26 -8.15
C LEU A 75 4.15 -3.84 -7.36
N TYR A 76 4.31 -4.07 -6.05
CA TYR A 76 3.24 -4.55 -5.19
C TYR A 76 1.99 -3.67 -5.24
N CYS A 77 2.15 -2.35 -5.12
CA CYS A 77 1.05 -1.39 -5.19
C CYS A 77 0.31 -1.50 -6.54
N TYR A 78 1.04 -1.61 -7.63
CA TYR A 78 0.46 -1.75 -8.97
C TYR A 78 -0.25 -3.09 -9.14
N LEU A 79 0.43 -4.20 -8.81
CA LEU A 79 -0.10 -5.57 -8.95
C LEU A 79 -1.35 -5.80 -8.09
N THR A 80 -1.44 -5.15 -6.93
CA THR A 80 -2.65 -5.17 -6.08
C THR A 80 -3.87 -4.64 -6.85
N LEU A 81 -3.74 -3.51 -7.52
CA LEU A 81 -4.84 -2.92 -8.30
C LEU A 81 -5.13 -3.71 -9.58
N ASP A 82 -4.08 -4.22 -10.25
CA ASP A 82 -4.24 -5.08 -11.43
C ASP A 82 -5.00 -6.37 -11.11
N PHE A 83 -4.70 -6.99 -9.98
CA PHE A 83 -5.43 -8.15 -9.46
C PHE A 83 -6.89 -7.82 -9.16
N ILE A 84 -7.16 -6.75 -8.40
CA ILE A 84 -8.52 -6.33 -8.04
C ILE A 84 -9.36 -6.11 -9.31
N GLU A 85 -8.82 -5.39 -10.29
CA GLU A 85 -9.53 -5.08 -11.55
C GLU A 85 -9.76 -6.34 -12.39
N LYS A 86 -8.74 -7.17 -12.61
CA LYS A 86 -8.82 -8.37 -13.45
C LYS A 86 -9.69 -9.47 -12.86
N CYS A 87 -9.73 -9.60 -11.54
CA CYS A 87 -10.61 -10.55 -10.85
C CYS A 87 -12.04 -10.02 -10.65
N GLY A 88 -12.32 -8.78 -11.05
CA GLY A 88 -13.67 -8.20 -10.91
C GLY A 88 -14.09 -7.92 -9.47
N LEU A 89 -13.13 -7.84 -8.53
CA LEU A 89 -13.40 -7.60 -7.11
C LEU A 89 -13.86 -6.16 -6.90
N LYS A 90 -15.01 -5.94 -6.29
CA LYS A 90 -15.59 -4.60 -6.05
C LYS A 90 -15.46 -4.23 -4.59
N TYR A 91 -14.79 -3.13 -4.31
CA TYR A 91 -14.63 -2.58 -2.97
C TYR A 91 -15.10 -1.14 -2.92
N ASP A 92 -15.82 -0.78 -1.87
CA ASP A 92 -16.18 0.61 -1.56
C ASP A 92 -14.95 1.39 -1.10
N VAL A 93 -14.05 0.71 -0.38
CA VAL A 93 -12.84 1.30 0.20
C VAL A 93 -11.63 0.40 -0.03
N VAL A 94 -10.53 0.99 -0.47
CA VAL A 94 -9.18 0.41 -0.42
C VAL A 94 -8.42 1.09 0.70
N HIS A 95 -8.09 0.31 1.74
CA HIS A 95 -7.40 0.80 2.93
C HIS A 95 -5.91 0.43 2.87
N CYS A 96 -5.08 1.43 2.82
CA CYS A 96 -3.62 1.33 2.67
C CYS A 96 -2.93 1.56 4.01
N HIS A 97 -1.84 0.83 4.27
CA HIS A 97 -1.11 0.88 5.53
C HIS A 97 0.38 1.14 5.31
N ASP A 98 0.89 2.23 5.87
CA ASP A 98 2.28 2.67 5.79
C ASP A 98 2.85 2.81 4.36
N TRP A 99 4.11 3.14 4.26
CA TRP A 99 4.77 3.41 2.98
C TRP A 99 4.73 2.24 2.00
N LEU A 100 4.68 1.00 2.48
CA LEU A 100 4.63 -0.21 1.65
C LEU A 100 3.43 -0.24 0.69
N THR A 101 2.36 0.45 1.03
CA THR A 101 1.14 0.60 0.23
C THR A 101 0.93 2.03 -0.27
N GLY A 102 1.92 2.90 -0.07
CA GLY A 102 1.79 4.34 -0.26
C GLY A 102 1.52 4.79 -1.70
N LEU A 103 1.86 3.97 -2.69
CA LEU A 103 1.59 4.27 -4.10
C LEU A 103 0.23 3.74 -4.60
N VAL A 104 -0.50 2.93 -3.82
CA VAL A 104 -1.83 2.40 -4.23
C VAL A 104 -2.80 3.54 -4.56
N PRO A 105 -3.00 4.58 -3.72
CA PRO A 105 -3.89 5.69 -4.04
C PRO A 105 -3.48 6.43 -5.31
N TYR A 106 -2.17 6.59 -5.52
CA TYR A 106 -1.64 7.25 -6.71
C TYR A 106 -1.94 6.45 -7.98
N PHE A 107 -1.57 5.17 -8.01
CA PHE A 107 -1.83 4.33 -9.18
C PHE A 107 -3.33 4.19 -9.45
N MET A 108 -4.15 4.03 -8.42
CA MET A 108 -5.60 3.95 -8.58
C MET A 108 -6.15 5.18 -9.30
N LYS A 109 -5.81 6.40 -8.81
CA LYS A 109 -6.35 7.66 -9.32
C LYS A 109 -5.74 8.08 -10.67
N TYR A 110 -4.43 7.95 -10.83
CA TYR A 110 -3.72 8.54 -11.97
C TYR A 110 -3.33 7.55 -13.06
N VAL A 111 -3.41 6.25 -12.80
CA VAL A 111 -3.11 5.20 -13.78
C VAL A 111 -4.38 4.40 -14.11
N PHE A 112 -4.97 3.74 -13.12
CA PHE A 112 -6.11 2.84 -13.37
C PHE A 112 -7.40 3.57 -13.76
N MET A 113 -7.77 4.63 -13.04
CA MET A 113 -8.98 5.43 -13.37
C MET A 113 -8.85 6.19 -14.70
N LYS A 114 -7.64 6.41 -15.22
CA LYS A 114 -7.46 6.98 -16.57
C LYS A 114 -7.74 5.98 -17.69
N ARG A 115 -7.56 4.69 -17.44
CA ARG A 115 -7.75 3.63 -18.45
C ARG A 115 -9.13 2.95 -18.37
N SER A 116 -9.78 3.01 -17.20
CA SER A 116 -11.09 2.41 -16.99
C SER A 116 -11.88 3.11 -15.88
N ASN A 117 -13.20 2.90 -15.87
CA ASN A 117 -14.06 3.41 -14.80
C ASN A 117 -14.16 2.43 -13.61
N TYR A 118 -13.29 1.43 -13.55
CA TYR A 118 -13.41 0.33 -12.58
C TYR A 118 -13.42 0.81 -11.12
N PHE A 119 -12.49 1.72 -10.79
CA PHE A 119 -12.33 2.26 -9.44
C PHE A 119 -13.05 3.60 -9.18
N MET A 120 -13.93 4.05 -10.11
CA MET A 120 -14.55 5.39 -10.05
C MET A 120 -15.26 5.69 -8.72
N PHE A 121 -15.87 4.69 -8.09
CA PHE A 121 -16.61 4.82 -6.84
C PHE A 121 -15.85 4.30 -5.62
N THR A 122 -14.64 3.76 -5.80
CA THR A 122 -13.80 3.27 -4.72
C THR A 122 -13.08 4.43 -4.03
N LYS A 123 -13.17 4.50 -2.71
CA LYS A 123 -12.47 5.47 -1.88
C LYS A 123 -11.19 4.89 -1.33
N THR A 124 -10.24 5.77 -1.00
CA THR A 124 -8.96 5.39 -0.40
C THR A 124 -8.83 5.92 1.01
N VAL A 125 -8.41 5.05 1.91
CA VAL A 125 -7.99 5.40 3.28
C VAL A 125 -6.52 5.03 3.43
N PHE A 126 -5.73 5.90 4.03
CA PHE A 126 -4.32 5.65 4.31
C PHE A 126 -4.03 5.76 5.80
N THR A 127 -3.47 4.72 6.42
CA THR A 127 -3.08 4.72 7.84
C THR A 127 -1.58 4.86 8.00
N ILE A 128 -1.17 5.87 8.77
CA ILE A 128 0.20 6.08 9.24
C ILE A 128 0.36 5.37 10.58
N HIS A 129 1.10 4.24 10.61
CA HIS A 129 1.48 3.57 11.85
C HIS A 129 2.80 4.13 12.39
N ASN A 130 3.76 4.41 11.51
CA ASN A 130 5.04 5.00 11.87
C ASN A 130 5.55 5.93 10.78
N ILE A 131 5.49 7.24 11.01
CA ILE A 131 5.87 8.29 10.06
C ILE A 131 7.39 8.31 9.74
N HIS A 132 8.21 7.67 10.58
CA HIS A 132 9.65 7.60 10.37
C HIS A 132 10.03 6.81 9.10
N TYR A 133 9.24 5.79 8.75
CA TYR A 133 9.48 4.95 7.56
C TYR A 133 8.64 5.43 6.40
N GLN A 134 9.27 6.13 5.44
CA GLN A 134 8.54 6.87 4.41
C GLN A 134 8.61 6.28 3.01
N GLY A 135 9.52 5.31 2.76
CA GLY A 135 9.77 4.77 1.42
C GLY A 135 10.32 5.85 0.49
N ILE A 136 11.53 6.33 0.81
CA ILE A 136 12.24 7.38 0.04
C ILE A 136 13.26 6.71 -0.87
N CYS A 137 13.23 7.06 -2.16
CA CYS A 137 14.16 6.54 -3.16
C CYS A 137 14.36 7.50 -4.34
N ASP A 138 15.37 7.23 -5.14
CA ASP A 138 15.56 7.92 -6.40
C ASP A 138 14.56 7.41 -7.46
N VAL A 139 14.21 8.27 -8.41
CA VAL A 139 13.29 7.87 -9.51
C VAL A 139 13.84 6.68 -10.29
N SER A 140 15.17 6.63 -10.47
CA SER A 140 15.86 5.54 -11.17
C SER A 140 15.71 4.16 -10.51
N ASP A 141 15.39 4.13 -9.21
CA ASP A 141 15.18 2.88 -8.48
C ASP A 141 13.81 2.25 -8.75
N LEU A 142 12.93 2.98 -9.44
CA LEU A 142 11.54 2.57 -9.69
C LEU A 142 11.37 2.00 -11.10
N ALA A 143 10.51 0.99 -11.24
CA ALA A 143 10.27 0.30 -12.51
C ALA A 143 9.16 0.97 -13.35
N ILE A 144 8.23 1.65 -12.70
CA ILE A 144 7.01 2.18 -13.32
C ILE A 144 7.08 3.70 -13.43
N ILE A 145 7.27 4.38 -12.30
CA ILE A 145 7.29 5.85 -12.25
C ILE A 145 8.45 6.42 -13.07
N SER A 146 9.61 5.74 -13.10
CA SER A 146 10.75 6.14 -13.93
C SER A 146 10.46 6.18 -15.44
N GLN A 147 9.40 5.52 -15.89
CA GLN A 147 9.01 5.46 -17.31
C GLN A 147 7.98 6.54 -17.69
N PHE A 148 7.56 7.38 -16.77
CA PHE A 148 6.64 8.48 -17.08
C PHE A 148 7.38 9.61 -17.80
N ASP A 149 6.74 10.23 -18.79
CA ASP A 149 7.29 11.37 -19.53
C ASP A 149 7.62 12.56 -18.60
N SER A 150 6.86 12.69 -17.53
CA SER A 150 7.12 13.66 -16.46
C SER A 150 6.76 13.05 -15.10
N ILE A 151 7.63 13.25 -14.11
CA ILE A 151 7.38 12.75 -12.75
C ILE A 151 6.45 13.72 -12.02
N PRO A 152 5.29 13.26 -11.54
CA PRO A 152 4.33 14.14 -10.87
C PRO A 152 4.86 14.68 -9.55
N ASN A 153 4.55 15.95 -9.26
CA ASN A 153 4.93 16.58 -8.00
C ASN A 153 4.31 15.89 -6.77
N GLU A 154 3.18 15.20 -6.95
CA GLU A 154 2.50 14.46 -5.90
C GLU A 154 3.35 13.33 -5.34
N VAL A 155 4.24 12.73 -6.15
CA VAL A 155 5.12 11.65 -5.69
C VAL A 155 6.48 12.16 -5.21
N MET A 156 6.87 13.40 -5.56
CA MET A 156 8.20 13.95 -5.29
C MET A 156 8.26 14.73 -3.97
N LEU A 157 9.35 14.54 -3.24
CA LEU A 157 9.76 15.35 -2.10
C LEU A 157 11.29 15.48 -2.09
N PHE A 158 11.81 16.72 -2.14
CA PHE A 158 13.26 17.01 -2.19
C PHE A 158 14.01 16.19 -3.25
N GLU A 159 13.50 16.24 -4.50
CA GLU A 159 14.06 15.53 -5.67
C GLU A 159 14.01 13.99 -5.61
N LYS A 160 13.44 13.41 -4.55
CA LYS A 160 13.23 11.97 -4.39
C LYS A 160 11.74 11.62 -4.40
N VAL A 161 11.43 10.39 -4.75
CA VAL A 161 10.09 9.84 -4.55
C VAL A 161 9.90 9.53 -3.07
N ASN A 162 8.72 9.87 -2.53
CA ASN A 162 8.35 9.59 -1.15
C ASN A 162 6.96 8.95 -1.12
N PHE A 163 6.88 7.66 -0.84
CA PHE A 163 5.65 6.89 -0.88
C PHE A 163 4.63 7.34 0.16
N MET A 164 5.09 7.60 1.40
CA MET A 164 4.20 8.06 2.47
C MET A 164 3.62 9.43 2.17
N LYS A 165 4.45 10.39 1.73
CA LYS A 165 3.98 11.71 1.30
C LYS A 165 2.95 11.59 0.18
N THR A 166 3.20 10.72 -0.78
CA THR A 166 2.28 10.45 -1.89
C THR A 166 0.90 10.02 -1.39
N ALA A 167 0.87 9.04 -0.48
CA ALA A 167 -0.38 8.56 0.10
C ALA A 167 -1.11 9.65 0.90
N ILE A 168 -0.40 10.41 1.73
CA ILE A 168 -0.98 11.51 2.54
C ILE A 168 -1.67 12.54 1.64
N VAL A 169 -1.04 12.89 0.51
CA VAL A 169 -1.57 13.94 -0.38
C VAL A 169 -2.77 13.44 -1.21
N ILE A 170 -2.78 12.17 -1.61
CA ILE A 170 -3.70 11.66 -2.63
C ILE A 170 -4.90 10.91 -2.05
N SER A 171 -4.76 10.24 -0.91
CA SER A 171 -5.86 9.47 -0.31
C SER A 171 -7.07 10.34 0.02
N ASP A 172 -8.27 9.77 -0.07
CA ASP A 172 -9.49 10.49 0.33
C ASP A 172 -9.45 10.83 1.83
N GLU A 173 -9.08 9.87 2.69
CA GLU A 173 -8.92 10.06 4.13
C GLU A 173 -7.56 9.52 4.61
N VAL A 174 -7.00 10.16 5.63
CA VAL A 174 -5.75 9.77 6.29
C VAL A 174 -6.04 9.47 7.75
N THR A 175 -5.51 8.38 8.25
CA THR A 175 -5.67 8.00 9.66
C THR A 175 -4.31 7.76 10.31
N THR A 176 -4.27 7.81 11.63
CA THR A 176 -3.14 7.38 12.43
C THR A 176 -3.62 6.69 13.70
N VAL A 177 -2.73 6.02 14.41
CA VAL A 177 -3.03 5.01 15.43
C VAL A 177 -3.39 5.56 16.82
N SER A 178 -3.45 6.87 17.00
CA SER A 178 -4.01 7.48 18.22
C SER A 178 -4.40 8.95 18.00
N LYS A 179 -5.29 9.46 18.85
CA LYS A 179 -5.66 10.89 18.85
C LYS A 179 -4.48 11.79 19.21
N THR A 180 -3.63 11.36 20.14
CA THR A 180 -2.43 12.10 20.53
C THR A 180 -1.44 12.17 19.37
N TYR A 181 -1.12 11.03 18.77
CA TYR A 181 -0.22 10.95 17.63
C TYR A 181 -0.73 11.76 16.42
N CYS A 182 -2.04 11.76 16.18
CA CYS A 182 -2.68 12.59 15.16
C CYS A 182 -2.38 14.08 15.32
N ASN A 183 -2.34 14.57 16.56
CA ASN A 183 -1.96 15.96 16.86
C ASN A 183 -0.44 16.15 16.76
N GLU A 184 0.34 15.23 17.31
CA GLU A 184 1.81 15.33 17.34
C GLU A 184 2.41 15.43 15.93
N ILE A 185 1.99 14.58 14.97
CA ILE A 185 2.53 14.60 13.59
C ILE A 185 2.17 15.87 12.81
N CYS A 186 1.33 16.75 13.36
CA CYS A 186 1.11 18.08 12.79
C CYS A 186 2.24 19.07 13.11
N TYR A 187 3.13 18.74 14.05
CA TYR A 187 4.26 19.60 14.43
C TYR A 187 5.55 19.14 13.75
N PRO A 188 6.41 20.05 13.28
CA PRO A 188 7.65 19.73 12.55
C PRO A 188 8.55 18.72 13.27
N TYR A 189 8.62 18.80 14.60
CA TYR A 189 9.45 17.91 15.42
C TYR A 189 9.07 16.44 15.32
N PHE A 190 7.79 16.13 15.14
CA PHE A 190 7.28 14.74 15.08
C PHE A 190 6.93 14.27 13.67
N ALA A 191 6.91 15.18 12.71
CA ALA A 191 6.40 14.91 11.36
C ALA A 191 7.44 14.37 10.39
N GLU A 192 8.71 14.26 10.79
CA GLU A 192 9.82 13.78 9.94
C GLU A 192 9.87 14.49 8.57
N GLY A 193 9.59 15.82 8.56
CA GLY A 193 9.58 16.67 7.37
C GLY A 193 8.28 16.62 6.55
N LEU A 194 7.24 15.95 7.02
CA LEU A 194 5.93 15.84 6.36
C LEU A 194 4.87 16.79 6.93
N ASP A 195 5.19 17.61 7.93
CA ASP A 195 4.25 18.49 8.66
C ASP A 195 3.37 19.33 7.75
N ARG A 196 3.95 19.99 6.74
CA ARG A 196 3.20 20.82 5.79
C ARG A 196 2.13 20.05 5.01
N PHE A 197 2.40 18.79 4.66
CA PHE A 197 1.46 17.96 3.91
C PHE A 197 0.36 17.43 4.84
N ILE A 198 0.72 17.07 6.07
CA ILE A 198 -0.21 16.61 7.10
C ILE A 198 -1.16 17.73 7.50
N VAL A 199 -0.63 18.93 7.77
CA VAL A 199 -1.43 20.13 8.12
C VAL A 199 -2.37 20.50 6.99
N ALA A 200 -1.92 20.41 5.73
CA ALA A 200 -2.78 20.67 4.56
C ALA A 200 -3.93 19.65 4.43
N ARG A 201 -3.83 18.50 5.08
CA ARG A 201 -4.84 17.44 5.10
C ARG A 201 -5.57 17.32 6.45
N LYS A 202 -5.48 18.32 7.32
CA LYS A 202 -5.96 18.26 8.70
C LYS A 202 -7.45 17.91 8.81
N ASP A 203 -8.29 18.38 7.89
CA ASP A 203 -9.73 18.10 7.88
C ASP A 203 -10.06 16.66 7.45
N HIS A 204 -9.09 15.96 6.88
CA HIS A 204 -9.14 14.56 6.46
C HIS A 204 -8.20 13.67 7.29
N LEU A 205 -7.69 14.14 8.41
CA LEU A 205 -6.77 13.41 9.28
C LEU A 205 -7.47 12.98 10.57
N HIS A 206 -7.46 11.68 10.85
CA HIS A 206 -8.18 11.10 11.99
C HIS A 206 -7.27 10.22 12.85
N GLY A 207 -7.30 10.41 14.16
CA GLY A 207 -6.63 9.54 15.13
C GLY A 207 -7.56 8.41 15.59
N ILE A 208 -7.27 7.17 15.18
CA ILE A 208 -8.06 5.96 15.49
C ILE A 208 -7.17 5.00 16.27
N LEU A 209 -7.58 4.63 17.48
CA LEU A 209 -6.83 3.68 18.30
C LEU A 209 -6.85 2.28 17.68
N ASN A 210 -5.69 1.62 17.69
CA ASN A 210 -5.61 0.21 17.31
C ASN A 210 -6.48 -0.66 18.22
N GLY A 211 -7.12 -1.66 17.62
CA GLY A 211 -7.84 -2.68 18.39
C GLY A 211 -6.89 -3.50 19.26
N VAL A 212 -7.35 -3.89 20.44
CA VAL A 212 -6.62 -4.77 21.35
C VAL A 212 -7.26 -6.15 21.33
N ASN A 213 -6.47 -7.17 21.04
CA ASN A 213 -6.93 -8.55 21.16
C ASN A 213 -6.77 -9.02 22.61
N TYR A 214 -7.88 -9.06 23.35
CA TYR A 214 -7.91 -9.45 24.76
C TYR A 214 -7.44 -10.88 25.02
N ASN A 215 -7.55 -11.78 24.05
CA ASN A 215 -7.06 -13.16 24.21
C ASN A 215 -5.52 -13.25 24.20
N TYR A 216 -4.85 -12.27 23.56
CA TYR A 216 -3.39 -12.21 23.49
C TYR A 216 -2.77 -11.20 24.45
N ASN A 217 -3.50 -10.15 24.80
CA ASN A 217 -2.98 -9.01 25.56
C ASN A 217 -3.70 -8.83 26.90
N ASN A 218 -4.36 -9.87 27.42
CA ASN A 218 -4.98 -9.82 28.74
C ASN A 218 -3.88 -9.92 29.81
N PRO A 219 -3.67 -8.88 30.64
CA PRO A 219 -2.65 -8.90 31.70
C PRO A 219 -3.09 -9.69 32.95
N ALA A 220 -4.30 -10.27 32.97
CA ALA A 220 -4.83 -11.04 34.12
C ALA A 220 -4.55 -12.52 33.97
#